data_844bbf839ee80cea76ecb982ef0d9a9b
#
_entry.id   844bbf839ee80cea76ecb982ef0d9a9b
#
_cell.length_a   1.000
_cell.length_b   1.000
_cell.length_c   1.000
_cell.angle_alpha   90.00
_cell.angle_beta   90.00
_cell.angle_gamma   90.00
#
_symmetry.space_group_name_H-M   'P 1'
#
loop_
_entity.id
_entity.type
_entity.pdbx_description
1 polymer ?
#
loop_
_entity_poly.entity_id
_entity_poly.type
_entity_poly.pdbx_seq_one_letter_code
_entity_poly.pdbx_strand_id
1 'polypeptide(L)'
;MVESILAAKPDVLALQEVGTIKALAKLQKDLKAKGLNLPYMEHLKSFDPAIHVAYLSRYPFRKITKHDNESYLLNGRRLHVGRGFAEVQISVRGYDFSLINAHLKSKRKVPEADQAEMRLQEAYRLRRIIDSRLKSNPEINLVVLGDFNDYYNSKPVKAIVGRGNSRLIDTRPSERNGDSGPNLRNSKWFPRDILWTHFYGVENVYSRIDYIMLSPGMARELDRANSSIPVVPNWGHGSDHRPVVISVHAKDW
;
A
#
# COMPACT_ATOMS: atom_id res chain seq x y z
N MET A 1 16.99 2.66 -3.24
CA MET A 1 15.69 2.27 -3.84
C MET A 1 15.78 1.00 -4.68
N VAL A 2 16.59 0.93 -5.76
CA VAL A 2 16.64 -0.29 -6.61
C VAL A 2 16.98 -1.55 -5.82
N GLU A 3 17.96 -1.51 -4.92
CA GLU A 3 18.33 -2.65 -4.07
C GLU A 3 17.18 -3.14 -3.17
N SER A 4 16.41 -2.20 -2.60
CA SER A 4 15.25 -2.52 -1.78
C SER A 4 14.16 -3.26 -2.59
N ILE A 5 13.92 -2.80 -3.83
CA ILE A 5 12.95 -3.46 -4.73
C ILE A 5 13.46 -4.83 -5.17
N LEU A 6 14.76 -4.97 -5.45
CA LEU A 6 15.34 -6.26 -5.81
C LEU A 6 15.30 -7.26 -4.66
N ALA A 7 15.46 -6.81 -3.42
CA ALA A 7 15.29 -7.67 -2.24
C ALA A 7 13.85 -8.12 -2.05
N ALA A 8 12.87 -7.27 -2.38
CA ALA A 8 11.46 -7.58 -2.34
C ALA A 8 11.01 -8.56 -3.44
N LYS A 9 11.69 -8.57 -4.60
CA LYS A 9 11.38 -9.42 -5.79
C LYS A 9 9.91 -9.43 -6.17
N PRO A 10 9.24 -8.27 -6.34
CA PRO A 10 7.81 -8.22 -6.58
C PRO A 10 7.44 -8.69 -7.98
N ASP A 11 6.26 -9.31 -8.11
CA ASP A 11 5.58 -9.49 -9.39
C ASP A 11 4.75 -8.26 -9.76
N VAL A 12 4.20 -7.59 -8.76
CA VAL A 12 3.52 -6.30 -8.87
C VAL A 12 4.09 -5.35 -7.81
N LEU A 13 4.57 -4.20 -8.24
CA LEU A 13 5.17 -3.16 -7.41
C LEU A 13 4.26 -1.94 -7.42
N ALA A 14 3.71 -1.59 -6.27
CA ALA A 14 3.01 -0.33 -6.06
C ALA A 14 3.95 0.70 -5.43
N LEU A 15 3.95 1.89 -5.97
CA LEU A 15 4.84 2.98 -5.59
C LEU A 15 4.04 4.22 -5.20
N GLN A 16 4.54 4.94 -4.21
CA GLN A 16 4.09 6.27 -3.82
C GLN A 16 5.24 7.27 -4.07
N GLU A 17 4.91 8.54 -4.05
CA GLU A 17 5.86 9.67 -4.25
C GLU A 17 6.65 9.62 -5.57
N VAL A 18 6.06 9.02 -6.59
CA VAL A 18 6.67 9.03 -7.93
C VAL A 18 6.48 10.41 -8.55
N GLY A 19 7.57 11.09 -8.89
CA GLY A 19 7.53 12.44 -9.47
C GLY A 19 6.97 12.43 -10.89
N THR A 20 7.70 11.86 -11.83
CA THR A 20 7.32 11.89 -13.25
C THR A 20 7.28 10.50 -13.87
N ILE A 21 6.51 10.36 -14.95
CA ILE A 21 6.53 9.13 -15.75
C ILE A 21 7.92 8.80 -16.30
N LYS A 22 8.75 9.80 -16.56
CA LYS A 22 10.17 9.61 -16.99
C LYS A 22 11.00 8.98 -15.85
N ALA A 23 10.77 9.42 -14.61
CA ALA A 23 11.45 8.82 -13.45
C ALA A 23 11.00 7.36 -13.24
N LEU A 24 9.72 7.06 -13.40
CA LEU A 24 9.18 5.69 -13.34
C LEU A 24 9.79 4.81 -14.45
N ALA A 25 9.85 5.30 -15.68
CA ALA A 25 10.45 4.58 -16.81
C ALA A 25 11.96 4.33 -16.60
N LYS A 26 12.69 5.31 -16.01
CA LYS A 26 14.08 5.11 -15.63
C LYS A 26 14.22 4.01 -14.57
N LEU A 27 13.39 4.03 -13.52
CA LEU A 27 13.40 2.99 -12.50
C LEU A 27 13.12 1.61 -13.12
N GLN A 28 12.12 1.49 -13.99
CA GLN A 28 11.80 0.26 -14.71
C GLN A 28 13.01 -0.27 -15.50
N LYS A 29 13.69 0.61 -16.23
CA LYS A 29 14.90 0.27 -16.99
C LYS A 29 16.03 -0.22 -16.08
N ASP A 30 16.27 0.48 -14.97
CA ASP A 30 17.32 0.14 -14.01
C ASP A 30 17.04 -1.22 -13.34
N LEU A 31 15.77 -1.52 -13.00
CA LEU A 31 15.35 -2.82 -12.47
C LEU A 31 15.55 -3.94 -13.50
N LYS A 32 15.15 -3.70 -14.76
CA LYS A 32 15.33 -4.67 -15.86
C LYS A 32 16.81 -4.99 -16.09
N ALA A 33 17.68 -3.99 -16.05
CA ALA A 33 19.12 -4.17 -16.19
C ALA A 33 19.73 -5.04 -15.07
N LYS A 34 19.07 -5.09 -13.90
CA LYS A 34 19.45 -5.93 -12.76
C LYS A 34 18.66 -7.23 -12.63
N GLY A 35 17.96 -7.64 -13.70
CA GLY A 35 17.25 -8.92 -13.78
C GLY A 35 15.81 -8.92 -13.31
N LEU A 36 15.26 -7.79 -12.85
CA LEU A 36 13.84 -7.69 -12.47
C LEU A 36 13.06 -7.02 -13.61
N ASN A 37 12.39 -7.83 -14.43
CA ASN A 37 11.60 -7.34 -15.56
C ASN A 37 10.13 -7.16 -15.16
N LEU A 38 9.68 -5.89 -15.11
CA LEU A 38 8.31 -5.47 -14.84
C LEU A 38 7.82 -4.60 -16.02
N PRO A 39 7.44 -5.22 -17.16
CA PRO A 39 7.24 -4.50 -18.42
C PRO A 39 6.03 -3.58 -18.46
N TYR A 40 5.05 -3.80 -17.60
CA TYR A 40 3.82 -3.01 -17.58
C TYR A 40 3.91 -1.93 -16.50
N MET A 41 3.50 -0.71 -16.86
CA MET A 41 3.55 0.42 -15.95
C MET A 41 2.26 1.25 -16.01
N GLU A 42 1.85 1.79 -14.87
CA GLU A 42 0.80 2.81 -14.74
C GLU A 42 1.29 3.93 -13.83
N HIS A 43 0.99 5.17 -14.21
CA HIS A 43 1.32 6.37 -13.46
C HIS A 43 0.07 7.24 -13.37
N LEU A 44 -0.48 7.39 -12.16
CA LEU A 44 -1.66 8.20 -11.92
C LEU A 44 -1.24 9.62 -11.57
N LYS A 45 -1.54 10.56 -12.47
CA LYS A 45 -1.45 11.99 -12.19
C LYS A 45 -2.79 12.48 -11.63
N SER A 46 -2.76 13.25 -10.54
CA SER A 46 -3.94 13.83 -9.90
C SER A 46 -3.66 15.29 -9.50
N PHE A 47 -4.30 15.80 -8.45
CA PHE A 47 -4.21 17.20 -8.03
C PHE A 47 -2.84 17.61 -7.45
N ASP A 48 -2.12 16.68 -6.83
CA ASP A 48 -0.76 16.95 -6.37
C ASP A 48 0.16 17.12 -7.59
N PRO A 49 0.85 18.26 -7.76
CA PRO A 49 1.65 18.51 -8.94
C PRO A 49 3.01 17.79 -8.93
N ALA A 50 3.46 17.30 -7.77
CA ALA A 50 4.81 16.84 -7.56
C ALA A 50 4.94 15.33 -7.38
N ILE A 51 4.01 14.70 -6.64
CA ILE A 51 4.12 13.30 -6.24
C ILE A 51 2.84 12.52 -6.56
N HIS A 52 3.03 11.34 -7.12
CA HIS A 52 1.97 10.51 -7.67
C HIS A 52 2.07 9.07 -7.18
N VAL A 53 1.00 8.30 -7.36
CA VAL A 53 1.00 6.86 -7.18
C VAL A 53 1.22 6.16 -8.51
N ALA A 54 1.92 5.02 -8.48
CA ALA A 54 2.25 4.30 -9.70
C ALA A 54 2.32 2.80 -9.46
N TYR A 55 2.34 2.04 -10.57
CA TYR A 55 2.59 0.61 -10.58
C TYR A 55 3.66 0.24 -11.62
N LEU A 56 4.45 -0.78 -11.29
CA LEU A 56 5.15 -1.61 -12.24
C LEU A 56 4.69 -3.06 -12.05
N SER A 57 4.50 -3.81 -13.14
CA SER A 57 3.98 -5.18 -13.06
C SER A 57 4.67 -6.10 -14.05
N ARG A 58 4.82 -7.37 -13.65
CA ARG A 58 5.20 -8.47 -14.54
C ARG A 58 4.07 -8.86 -15.47
N TYR A 59 2.82 -8.64 -15.04
CA TYR A 59 1.61 -9.04 -15.75
C TYR A 59 0.88 -7.83 -16.35
N PRO A 60 0.20 -7.98 -17.47
CA PRO A 60 -0.57 -6.89 -18.05
C PRO A 60 -1.74 -6.47 -17.17
N PHE A 61 -2.02 -5.17 -17.16
CA PHE A 61 -3.25 -4.66 -16.55
C PHE A 61 -4.43 -4.92 -17.48
N ARG A 62 -5.39 -5.73 -17.05
CA ARG A 62 -6.64 -5.99 -17.79
C ARG A 62 -7.54 -4.77 -17.79
N LYS A 63 -7.55 -4.05 -16.69
CA LYS A 63 -8.30 -2.80 -16.52
C LYS A 63 -7.53 -1.86 -15.61
N ILE A 64 -7.60 -0.58 -15.94
CA ILE A 64 -7.08 0.52 -15.11
C ILE A 64 -8.25 1.45 -14.83
N THR A 65 -8.50 1.77 -13.57
CA THR A 65 -9.50 2.75 -13.15
C THR A 65 -8.79 3.85 -12.36
N LYS A 66 -8.88 5.08 -12.87
CA LYS A 66 -8.24 6.24 -12.27
C LYS A 66 -9.29 6.97 -11.42
N HIS A 67 -9.10 6.97 -10.11
CA HIS A 67 -9.88 7.77 -9.17
C HIS A 67 -9.11 9.07 -8.90
N ASP A 68 -8.91 9.86 -9.94
CA ASP A 68 -8.07 11.06 -9.95
C ASP A 68 -8.83 12.35 -9.68
N ASN A 69 -10.18 12.28 -9.62
CA ASN A 69 -11.05 13.43 -9.39
C ASN A 69 -11.92 13.30 -8.12
N GLU A 70 -11.47 12.50 -7.15
CA GLU A 70 -12.18 12.38 -5.87
C GLU A 70 -12.13 13.68 -5.08
N SER A 71 -13.27 14.10 -4.54
CA SER A 71 -13.39 15.33 -3.77
C SER A 71 -14.27 15.17 -2.54
N TYR A 72 -14.08 16.05 -1.56
CA TYR A 72 -14.85 16.09 -0.32
C TYR A 72 -15.11 17.55 0.12
N LEU A 73 -16.10 17.72 0.99
CA LEU A 73 -16.36 19.01 1.64
C LEU A 73 -15.73 19.01 3.03
N LEU A 74 -14.99 20.07 3.34
CA LEU A 74 -14.44 20.31 4.65
C LEU A 74 -14.50 21.81 4.97
N ASN A 75 -15.10 22.17 6.09
CA ASN A 75 -15.28 23.56 6.52
C ASN A 75 -15.90 24.47 5.44
N GLY A 76 -16.91 23.95 4.72
CA GLY A 76 -17.60 24.67 3.64
C GLY A 76 -16.81 24.81 2.33
N ARG A 77 -15.62 24.22 2.24
CA ARG A 77 -14.78 24.23 1.04
C ARG A 77 -14.74 22.86 0.39
N ARG A 78 -14.75 22.83 -0.96
CA ARG A 78 -14.49 21.60 -1.71
C ARG A 78 -13.00 21.44 -1.85
N LEU A 79 -12.48 20.33 -1.31
CA LEU A 79 -11.09 19.90 -1.43
C LEU A 79 -11.03 18.62 -2.24
N HIS A 80 -9.88 18.31 -2.80
CA HIS A 80 -9.64 17.11 -3.60
C HIS A 80 -8.70 16.16 -2.88
N VAL A 81 -8.82 14.86 -3.20
CA VAL A 81 -7.82 13.86 -2.82
C VAL A 81 -6.55 14.14 -3.61
N GLY A 82 -5.50 14.55 -2.92
CA GLY A 82 -4.31 15.13 -3.56
C GLY A 82 -3.67 14.19 -4.60
N ARG A 83 -3.47 12.91 -4.25
CA ARG A 83 -2.80 11.91 -5.12
C ARG A 83 -3.77 11.00 -5.85
N GLY A 84 -5.08 11.10 -5.57
CA GLY A 84 -6.08 10.18 -6.10
C GLY A 84 -5.84 8.73 -5.63
N PHE A 85 -6.52 7.79 -6.29
CA PHE A 85 -6.31 6.35 -6.05
C PHE A 85 -6.18 5.64 -7.40
N ALA A 86 -5.13 4.86 -7.58
CA ALA A 86 -4.94 4.06 -8.79
C ALA A 86 -5.45 2.64 -8.56
N GLU A 87 -6.42 2.20 -9.34
CA GLU A 87 -6.95 0.84 -9.30
C GLU A 87 -6.56 0.11 -10.57
N VAL A 88 -5.96 -1.07 -10.42
CA VAL A 88 -5.60 -1.96 -11.52
C VAL A 88 -6.17 -3.36 -11.30
N GLN A 89 -6.58 -4.02 -12.37
CA GLN A 89 -6.99 -5.42 -12.39
C GLN A 89 -5.95 -6.24 -13.15
N ILE A 90 -5.58 -7.37 -12.57
CA ILE A 90 -4.57 -8.28 -13.11
C ILE A 90 -5.15 -9.69 -13.11
N SER A 91 -4.77 -10.48 -14.11
CA SER A 91 -5.08 -11.90 -14.19
C SER A 91 -3.79 -12.71 -14.33
N VAL A 92 -3.63 -13.70 -13.46
CA VAL A 92 -2.49 -14.62 -13.50
C VAL A 92 -3.00 -16.05 -13.58
N ARG A 93 -2.84 -16.70 -14.73
CA ARG A 93 -3.27 -18.10 -14.96
C ARG A 93 -4.74 -18.33 -14.59
N GLY A 94 -5.62 -17.36 -14.88
CA GLY A 94 -7.05 -17.44 -14.57
C GLY A 94 -7.44 -16.93 -13.18
N TYR A 95 -6.48 -16.64 -12.30
CA TYR A 95 -6.72 -15.99 -11.02
C TYR A 95 -6.77 -14.48 -11.22
N ASP A 96 -7.93 -13.90 -10.97
CA ASP A 96 -8.18 -12.46 -11.14
C ASP A 96 -8.16 -11.73 -9.80
N PHE A 97 -7.43 -10.61 -9.73
CA PHE A 97 -7.39 -9.77 -8.54
C PHE A 97 -7.26 -8.29 -8.89
N SER A 98 -7.68 -7.45 -7.96
CA SER A 98 -7.62 -5.99 -8.09
C SER A 98 -6.73 -5.41 -7.01
N LEU A 99 -6.00 -4.32 -7.34
CA LEU A 99 -5.22 -3.56 -6.37
C LEU A 99 -5.64 -2.10 -6.42
N ILE A 100 -5.82 -1.47 -5.25
CA ILE A 100 -6.01 -0.03 -5.11
C ILE A 100 -4.83 0.54 -4.35
N ASN A 101 -4.04 1.40 -5.03
CA ASN A 101 -2.90 2.10 -4.45
C ASN A 101 -3.32 3.50 -3.99
N ALA A 102 -3.06 3.81 -2.74
CA ALA A 102 -3.40 5.07 -2.11
C ALA A 102 -2.19 5.70 -1.42
N HIS A 103 -2.11 7.02 -1.48
CA HIS A 103 -1.19 7.81 -0.67
C HIS A 103 -1.96 8.96 -0.05
N LEU A 104 -2.35 8.83 1.22
CA LEU A 104 -3.19 9.80 1.90
C LEU A 104 -2.41 11.05 2.31
N LYS A 105 -3.13 12.10 2.67
CA LYS A 105 -2.57 13.37 3.14
C LYS A 105 -1.59 13.13 4.28
N SER A 106 -0.37 13.63 4.11
CA SER A 106 0.69 13.54 5.13
C SER A 106 0.36 14.37 6.37
N LYS A 107 1.13 14.17 7.44
CA LYS A 107 1.01 14.96 8.69
C LYS A 107 1.52 16.40 8.56
N ARG A 108 2.09 16.78 7.41
CA ARG A 108 2.55 18.14 7.14
C ARG A 108 1.37 19.10 7.13
N LYS A 109 1.44 20.15 7.97
CA LYS A 109 0.43 21.22 8.04
C LYS A 109 0.33 21.96 6.70
N VAL A 110 -0.88 22.35 6.35
CA VAL A 110 -1.22 23.13 5.16
C VAL A 110 -2.23 24.20 5.56
N PRO A 111 -2.29 25.35 4.85
CA PRO A 111 -3.19 26.45 5.21
C PRO A 111 -4.66 26.17 4.89
N GLU A 112 -4.96 25.21 4.00
CA GLU A 112 -6.31 24.96 3.48
C GLU A 112 -7.25 24.40 4.55
N ALA A 113 -6.76 23.46 5.38
CA ALA A 113 -7.52 22.81 6.45
C ALA A 113 -6.61 22.00 7.38
N ASP A 114 -7.16 21.51 8.48
CA ASP A 114 -6.45 20.56 9.35
C ASP A 114 -6.12 19.27 8.58
N GLN A 115 -4.85 18.93 8.57
CA GLN A 115 -4.32 17.80 7.78
C GLN A 115 -4.83 16.42 8.27
N ALA A 116 -5.18 16.28 9.56
CA ALA A 116 -5.75 15.02 10.08
C ALA A 116 -7.19 14.83 9.62
N GLU A 117 -7.96 15.92 9.57
CA GLU A 117 -9.32 15.89 9.01
C GLU A 117 -9.30 15.68 7.48
N MET A 118 -8.38 16.31 6.76
CA MET A 118 -8.19 16.06 5.32
C MET A 118 -7.92 14.56 5.07
N ARG A 119 -6.97 13.97 5.81
CA ARG A 119 -6.62 12.54 5.70
C ARG A 119 -7.80 11.64 6.03
N LEU A 120 -8.62 12.01 7.01
CA LEU A 120 -9.83 11.27 7.35
C LEU A 120 -10.86 11.31 6.21
N GLN A 121 -11.06 12.47 5.58
CA GLN A 121 -11.95 12.59 4.42
C GLN A 121 -11.44 11.80 3.22
N GLU A 122 -10.14 11.81 2.94
CA GLU A 122 -9.52 10.97 1.90
C GLU A 122 -9.74 9.47 2.19
N ALA A 123 -9.59 9.05 3.45
CA ALA A 123 -9.86 7.68 3.88
C ALA A 123 -11.33 7.28 3.66
N TYR A 124 -12.29 8.17 3.89
CA TYR A 124 -13.71 7.93 3.59
C TYR A 124 -13.95 7.79 2.09
N ARG A 125 -13.25 8.57 1.24
CA ARG A 125 -13.36 8.41 -0.22
C ARG A 125 -12.83 7.07 -0.67
N LEU A 126 -11.66 6.66 -0.19
CA LEU A 126 -11.10 5.34 -0.46
C LEU A 126 -12.06 4.22 0.00
N ARG A 127 -12.61 4.34 1.21
CA ARG A 127 -13.56 3.35 1.74
C ARG A 127 -14.81 3.20 0.87
N ARG A 128 -15.36 4.28 0.35
CA ARG A 128 -16.52 4.22 -0.58
C ARG A 128 -16.22 3.41 -1.84
N ILE A 129 -15.02 3.56 -2.39
CA ILE A 129 -14.58 2.76 -3.55
C ILE A 129 -14.52 1.28 -3.16
N ILE A 130 -13.88 0.96 -2.03
CA ILE A 130 -13.78 -0.39 -1.49
C ILE A 130 -15.17 -1.00 -1.29
N ASP A 131 -16.07 -0.28 -0.62
CA ASP A 131 -17.46 -0.75 -0.37
C ASP A 131 -18.22 -1.02 -1.66
N SER A 132 -18.02 -0.18 -2.69
CA SER A 132 -18.62 -0.39 -4.00
C SER A 132 -18.14 -1.70 -4.65
N ARG A 133 -16.85 -2.02 -4.53
CA ARG A 133 -16.29 -3.27 -5.07
C ARG A 133 -16.82 -4.49 -4.31
N LEU A 134 -16.77 -4.46 -2.97
CA LEU A 134 -17.25 -5.53 -2.12
C LEU A 134 -18.77 -5.75 -2.20
N LYS A 135 -19.55 -4.68 -2.43
CA LYS A 135 -20.99 -4.80 -2.70
C LYS A 135 -21.28 -5.47 -4.03
N SER A 136 -20.50 -5.16 -5.05
CA SER A 136 -20.66 -5.76 -6.40
C SER A 136 -20.23 -7.22 -6.42
N ASN A 137 -19.18 -7.57 -5.67
CA ASN A 137 -18.70 -8.94 -5.52
C ASN A 137 -18.09 -9.11 -4.11
N PRO A 138 -18.81 -9.73 -3.16
CA PRO A 138 -18.31 -9.94 -1.80
C PRO A 138 -17.04 -10.82 -1.71
N GLU A 139 -16.86 -11.72 -2.66
CA GLU A 139 -15.69 -12.63 -2.73
C GLU A 139 -14.56 -12.09 -3.63
N ILE A 140 -14.63 -10.82 -4.03
CA ILE A 140 -13.58 -10.23 -4.89
C ILE A 140 -12.21 -10.34 -4.24
N ASN A 141 -11.20 -10.73 -5.03
CA ASN A 141 -9.80 -10.66 -4.63
C ASN A 141 -9.32 -9.21 -4.73
N LEU A 142 -9.35 -8.49 -3.62
CA LEU A 142 -9.02 -7.07 -3.56
C LEU A 142 -7.88 -6.81 -2.57
N VAL A 143 -6.85 -6.14 -3.08
CA VAL A 143 -5.75 -5.58 -2.29
C VAL A 143 -5.93 -4.07 -2.19
N VAL A 144 -5.90 -3.53 -0.99
CA VAL A 144 -5.84 -2.08 -0.72
C VAL A 144 -4.54 -1.79 -0.03
N LEU A 145 -3.70 -0.97 -0.65
CA LEU A 145 -2.32 -0.78 -0.19
C LEU A 145 -1.84 0.66 -0.35
N GLY A 146 -0.75 0.97 0.32
CA GLY A 146 -0.02 2.22 0.17
C GLY A 146 0.34 2.89 1.49
N ASP A 147 0.79 4.12 1.40
CA ASP A 147 1.08 4.98 2.54
C ASP A 147 -0.19 5.69 3.02
N PHE A 148 -0.73 5.25 4.15
CA PHE A 148 -1.91 5.86 4.74
C PHE A 148 -1.59 7.02 5.68
N ASN A 149 -0.31 7.33 5.88
CA ASN A 149 0.20 8.45 6.67
C ASN A 149 -0.35 8.50 8.11
N ASP A 150 -0.82 7.36 8.64
CA ASP A 150 -1.37 7.29 10.01
C ASP A 150 -1.23 5.90 10.62
N TYR A 151 -1.42 5.83 11.94
CA TYR A 151 -1.28 4.59 12.70
C TYR A 151 -2.51 3.71 12.62
N TYR A 152 -2.34 2.41 12.84
CA TYR A 152 -3.40 1.39 12.75
C TYR A 152 -4.66 1.72 13.57
N ASN A 153 -4.52 2.31 14.74
CA ASN A 153 -5.63 2.66 15.62
C ASN A 153 -6.25 4.04 15.36
N SER A 154 -5.75 4.78 14.38
CA SER A 154 -6.26 6.09 13.98
C SER A 154 -7.63 6.02 13.31
N LYS A 155 -8.37 7.15 13.30
CA LYS A 155 -9.66 7.24 12.60
C LYS A 155 -9.55 6.95 11.10
N PRO A 156 -8.57 7.50 10.34
CA PRO A 156 -8.41 7.23 8.91
C PRO A 156 -8.20 5.74 8.61
N VAL A 157 -7.27 5.08 9.30
CA VAL A 157 -6.98 3.67 9.06
C VAL A 157 -8.15 2.78 9.45
N LYS A 158 -8.82 3.06 10.58
CA LYS A 158 -10.06 2.35 10.97
C LYS A 158 -11.19 2.52 9.95
N ALA A 159 -11.30 3.71 9.33
CA ALA A 159 -12.28 3.95 8.28
C ALA A 159 -11.99 3.06 7.05
N ILE A 160 -10.73 2.96 6.61
CA ILE A 160 -10.33 2.10 5.50
C ILE A 160 -10.58 0.63 5.82
N VAL A 161 -10.19 0.16 7.00
CA VAL A 161 -10.42 -1.21 7.47
C VAL A 161 -11.91 -1.56 7.41
N GLY A 162 -12.79 -0.65 7.77
CA GLY A 162 -14.24 -0.87 7.77
C GLY A 162 -14.72 -1.81 8.87
N ARG A 163 -15.94 -2.34 8.73
CA ARG A 163 -16.63 -3.16 9.75
C ARG A 163 -17.43 -4.29 9.09
N GLY A 164 -17.85 -5.25 9.93
CA GLY A 164 -18.71 -6.36 9.49
C GLY A 164 -18.10 -7.22 8.40
N ASN A 165 -18.90 -7.71 7.49
CA ASN A 165 -18.49 -8.62 6.41
C ASN A 165 -17.63 -7.95 5.34
N SER A 166 -17.60 -6.62 5.27
CA SER A 166 -16.75 -5.85 4.37
C SER A 166 -15.45 -5.36 5.01
N ARG A 167 -15.12 -5.86 6.22
CA ARG A 167 -13.92 -5.49 6.93
C ARG A 167 -12.68 -6.04 6.22
N LEU A 168 -11.74 -5.17 5.87
CA LEU A 168 -10.45 -5.58 5.33
C LEU A 168 -9.57 -6.22 6.41
N ILE A 169 -8.75 -7.15 5.99
CA ILE A 169 -7.76 -7.85 6.82
C ILE A 169 -6.40 -7.20 6.61
N ASP A 170 -5.86 -6.61 7.66
CA ASP A 170 -4.49 -6.11 7.68
C ASP A 170 -3.50 -7.28 7.72
N THR A 171 -2.66 -7.39 6.69
CA THR A 171 -1.76 -8.54 6.53
C THR A 171 -0.61 -8.56 7.53
N ARG A 172 -0.15 -7.38 8.00
CA ARG A 172 0.90 -7.19 9.00
C ARG A 172 2.17 -8.00 8.74
N PRO A 173 2.78 -7.92 7.57
CA PRO A 173 4.07 -8.55 7.38
C PRO A 173 5.11 -7.91 8.30
N SER A 174 6.05 -8.73 8.80
CA SER A 174 7.11 -8.31 9.71
C SER A 174 8.49 -8.55 9.13
N GLU A 175 9.48 -7.91 9.70
CA GLU A 175 10.88 -8.22 9.42
C GLU A 175 11.20 -9.63 9.93
N ARG A 176 11.92 -10.40 9.11
CA ARG A 176 12.48 -11.71 9.53
C ARG A 176 13.78 -11.44 10.28
N ASN A 177 13.70 -11.37 11.59
CA ASN A 177 14.83 -11.06 12.46
C ASN A 177 15.46 -12.28 13.15
N GLY A 178 14.98 -13.49 12.82
CA GLY A 178 15.43 -14.71 13.46
C GLY A 178 14.80 -14.99 14.83
N ASP A 179 13.94 -14.12 15.33
CA ASP A 179 13.25 -14.25 16.62
C ASP A 179 12.07 -15.24 16.58
N SER A 180 12.17 -16.31 15.80
CA SER A 180 11.24 -17.42 15.85
C SER A 180 11.47 -18.26 17.12
N GLY A 181 11.21 -17.66 18.28
CA GLY A 181 11.26 -18.36 19.55
C GLY A 181 10.12 -19.38 19.67
N PRO A 182 10.26 -20.37 20.56
CA PRO A 182 9.20 -21.35 20.81
C PRO A 182 7.92 -20.61 21.26
N ASN A 183 6.78 -21.03 20.74
CA ASN A 183 5.47 -20.53 21.13
C ASN A 183 5.14 -21.00 22.55
N LEU A 184 5.71 -20.35 23.54
CA LEU A 184 5.51 -20.68 24.96
C LEU A 184 4.15 -20.11 25.37
N ARG A 185 3.16 -20.96 25.51
CA ARG A 185 1.75 -20.64 25.82
C ARG A 185 1.52 -19.68 27.00
N ASN A 186 2.50 -19.40 27.83
CA ASN A 186 2.41 -18.50 28.99
C ASN A 186 3.63 -17.57 29.13
N SER A 187 4.40 -17.37 28.07
CA SER A 187 5.56 -16.48 28.12
C SER A 187 5.12 -15.03 28.00
N LYS A 188 5.52 -14.20 28.95
CA LYS A 188 5.47 -12.73 28.81
C LYS A 188 6.45 -12.22 27.74
N TRP A 189 7.27 -13.08 27.19
CA TRP A 189 8.34 -12.84 26.24
C TRP A 189 8.01 -13.55 24.92
N PHE A 190 7.13 -12.94 24.11
CA PHE A 190 7.00 -13.32 22.72
C PHE A 190 8.10 -12.63 21.90
N PRO A 191 8.65 -13.30 20.86
CA PRO A 191 9.42 -12.60 19.84
C PRO A 191 8.64 -11.39 19.37
N ARG A 192 9.27 -10.23 19.32
CA ARG A 192 8.59 -9.00 18.91
C ARG A 192 8.68 -8.88 17.40
N ASP A 193 7.53 -8.84 16.75
CA ASP A 193 7.46 -8.51 15.35
C ASP A 193 7.94 -7.07 15.12
N ILE A 194 8.94 -6.92 14.25
CA ILE A 194 9.40 -5.62 13.79
C ILE A 194 8.54 -5.22 12.60
N LEU A 195 7.62 -4.27 12.82
CA LEU A 195 6.57 -3.90 11.87
C LEU A 195 6.70 -2.47 11.32
N TRP A 196 7.69 -1.70 11.76
CA TRP A 196 7.81 -0.32 11.30
C TRP A 196 8.18 -0.26 9.82
N THR A 197 7.60 0.71 9.13
CA THR A 197 7.76 0.89 7.69
C THR A 197 8.37 2.24 7.33
N HIS A 198 8.34 3.20 8.25
CA HIS A 198 8.83 4.56 8.06
C HIS A 198 9.66 5.03 9.25
N PHE A 199 10.74 5.76 8.97
CA PHE A 199 11.60 6.38 9.97
C PHE A 199 11.62 7.90 9.79
N TYR A 200 11.05 8.63 10.73
CA TYR A 200 11.13 10.08 10.77
C TYR A 200 12.41 10.53 11.48
N GLY A 201 13.45 10.80 10.70
CA GLY A 201 14.80 11.08 11.23
C GLY A 201 14.91 12.35 12.05
N VAL A 202 14.01 13.35 11.85
CA VAL A 202 14.02 14.61 12.62
C VAL A 202 13.72 14.37 14.11
N GLU A 203 12.80 13.45 14.42
CA GLU A 203 12.37 13.12 15.77
C GLU A 203 12.86 11.74 16.24
N ASN A 204 13.64 11.05 15.41
CA ASN A 204 14.11 9.67 15.65
C ASN A 204 12.96 8.70 15.97
N VAL A 205 11.86 8.78 15.21
CA VAL A 205 10.64 8.00 15.42
C VAL A 205 10.44 6.97 14.33
N TYR A 206 10.27 5.71 14.74
CA TYR A 206 9.88 4.62 13.87
C TYR A 206 8.36 4.43 13.92
N SER A 207 7.72 4.29 12.76
CA SER A 207 6.28 4.14 12.67
C SER A 207 5.87 3.15 11.59
N ARG A 208 4.68 2.57 11.75
CA ARG A 208 4.03 1.77 10.72
C ARG A 208 2.89 2.60 10.15
N ILE A 209 3.08 3.10 8.94
CA ILE A 209 2.12 3.94 8.20
C ILE A 209 1.81 3.42 6.81
N ASP A 210 2.57 2.42 6.35
CA ASP A 210 2.32 1.69 5.11
C ASP A 210 1.57 0.39 5.40
N TYR A 211 0.60 0.08 4.55
CA TYR A 211 -0.30 -1.04 4.74
C TYR A 211 -0.52 -1.81 3.45
N ILE A 212 -0.73 -3.12 3.59
CA ILE A 212 -1.34 -3.96 2.58
C ILE A 212 -2.49 -4.68 3.27
N MET A 213 -3.72 -4.40 2.82
CA MET A 213 -4.94 -4.96 3.36
C MET A 213 -5.65 -5.77 2.29
N LEU A 214 -6.23 -6.89 2.67
CA LEU A 214 -6.94 -7.81 1.79
C LEU A 214 -8.44 -7.80 2.08
N SER A 215 -9.24 -8.00 1.04
CA SER A 215 -10.65 -8.36 1.19
C SER A 215 -10.81 -9.69 1.94
N PRO A 216 -11.97 -9.95 2.56
CA PRO A 216 -12.22 -11.22 3.24
C PRO A 216 -11.99 -12.46 2.36
N GLY A 217 -12.42 -12.42 1.10
CA GLY A 217 -12.19 -13.49 0.12
C GLY A 217 -10.70 -13.77 -0.04
N MET A 218 -9.94 -12.76 -0.46
CA MET A 218 -8.51 -12.89 -0.75
C MET A 218 -7.65 -13.20 0.49
N ALA A 219 -8.11 -12.87 1.69
CA ALA A 219 -7.32 -13.09 2.91
C ALA A 219 -7.02 -14.58 3.19
N ARG A 220 -7.81 -15.50 2.65
CA ARG A 220 -7.60 -16.94 2.75
C ARG A 220 -6.37 -17.41 1.95
N GLU A 221 -5.98 -16.63 0.97
CA GLU A 221 -4.90 -16.93 0.03
C GLU A 221 -3.55 -16.36 0.47
N LEU A 222 -3.53 -15.63 1.58
CA LEU A 222 -2.32 -15.00 2.10
C LEU A 222 -1.29 -16.03 2.55
N ASP A 223 -0.14 -16.07 1.87
CA ASP A 223 1.04 -16.81 2.30
C ASP A 223 1.85 -15.97 3.30
N ARG A 224 1.54 -16.15 4.59
CA ARG A 224 2.21 -15.41 5.67
C ARG A 224 3.69 -15.75 5.76
N ALA A 225 4.08 -16.99 5.45
CA ALA A 225 5.46 -17.44 5.54
C ALA A 225 6.37 -16.73 4.53
N ASN A 226 5.83 -16.36 3.37
CA ASN A 226 6.55 -15.63 2.33
C ASN A 226 6.22 -14.13 2.29
N SER A 227 5.47 -13.64 3.27
CA SER A 227 5.17 -12.20 3.45
C SER A 227 6.13 -11.59 4.48
N SER A 228 6.76 -10.45 4.16
CA SER A 228 7.75 -9.84 5.06
C SER A 228 8.01 -8.35 4.76
N ILE A 229 8.72 -7.71 5.68
CA ILE A 229 9.45 -6.46 5.43
C ILE A 229 10.90 -6.85 5.17
N PRO A 230 11.41 -6.77 3.94
CA PRO A 230 12.78 -7.14 3.62
C PRO A 230 13.80 -6.29 4.38
N VAL A 231 14.82 -6.95 4.91
CA VAL A 231 15.99 -6.27 5.48
C VAL A 231 16.96 -5.96 4.36
N VAL A 232 17.25 -4.68 4.18
CA VAL A 232 18.16 -4.21 3.13
C VAL A 232 19.24 -3.36 3.77
N PRO A 233 20.52 -3.64 3.52
CA PRO A 233 21.62 -2.74 3.90
C PRO A 233 21.36 -1.35 3.31
N ASN A 234 21.63 -0.31 4.07
CA ASN A 234 21.50 1.08 3.61
C ASN A 234 20.08 1.48 3.17
N TRP A 235 19.05 0.89 3.75
CA TRP A 235 17.65 1.15 3.38
C TRP A 235 17.31 2.66 3.37
N GLY A 236 17.81 3.46 4.28
CA GLY A 236 17.54 4.89 4.39
C GLY A 236 18.15 5.80 3.29
N HIS A 237 19.00 5.27 2.41
CA HIS A 237 19.63 6.08 1.35
C HIS A 237 18.71 6.42 0.17
N GLY A 238 17.65 5.65 -0.03
CA GLY A 238 16.77 5.83 -1.20
C GLY A 238 15.33 6.20 -0.85
N SER A 239 14.95 6.03 0.40
CA SER A 239 13.62 6.33 0.94
C SER A 239 13.70 6.25 2.47
N ASP A 240 12.93 7.05 3.17
CA ASP A 240 12.66 6.92 4.61
C ASP A 240 11.59 5.86 4.92
N HIS A 241 11.05 5.22 3.88
CA HIS A 241 10.16 4.07 3.98
C HIS A 241 10.86 2.76 3.61
N ARG A 242 10.40 1.66 4.21
CA ARG A 242 10.83 0.29 3.91
C ARG A 242 9.81 -0.40 2.99
N PRO A 243 10.26 -1.29 2.09
CA PRO A 243 9.33 -2.06 1.27
C PRO A 243 8.51 -3.03 2.15
N VAL A 244 7.23 -3.15 1.84
CA VAL A 244 6.31 -4.10 2.47
C VAL A 244 5.91 -5.12 1.42
N VAL A 245 6.05 -6.41 1.72
CA VAL A 245 5.81 -7.49 0.76
C VAL A 245 4.78 -8.46 1.32
N ILE A 246 3.80 -8.82 0.51
CA ILE A 246 2.96 -9.98 0.72
C ILE A 246 3.12 -10.98 -0.42
N SER A 247 2.95 -12.24 -0.11
CA SER A 247 2.77 -13.32 -1.09
C SER A 247 1.36 -13.88 -0.94
N VAL A 248 0.76 -14.23 -2.07
CA VAL A 248 -0.56 -14.86 -2.12
C VAL A 248 -0.49 -16.10 -3.01
N HIS A 249 -1.26 -17.13 -2.66
CA HIS A 249 -1.49 -18.25 -3.56
C HIS A 249 -2.48 -17.81 -4.64
N ALA A 250 -2.09 -17.86 -5.91
CA ALA A 250 -2.95 -17.50 -7.04
C ALA A 250 -3.98 -18.61 -7.32
N LYS A 251 -4.86 -18.85 -6.35
CA LYS A 251 -5.90 -19.88 -6.38
C LYS A 251 -7.02 -19.48 -5.42
N ASP A 252 -8.25 -19.42 -5.92
CA ASP A 252 -9.44 -19.23 -5.08
C ASP A 252 -9.70 -20.49 -4.22
N TRP A 253 -9.99 -20.27 -2.92
CA TRP A 253 -10.25 -21.31 -1.92
C TRP A 253 -11.70 -21.30 -1.47
#